data_8bbcb01d789ce3a5068e684374fc5a45
#
_entry.id   8bbcb01d789ce3a5068e684374fc5a45
#
_cell.length_a   1.000
_cell.length_b   1.000
_cell.length_c   1.000
_cell.angle_alpha   90.00
_cell.angle_beta   90.00
_cell.angle_gamma   90.00
#
_symmetry.space_group_name_H-M   'P 1'
#
loop_
_entity.id
_entity.type
_entity.pdbx_description
1 polymer ?
#
loop_
_entity_poly.entity_id
_entity_poly.type
_entity_poly.pdbx_seq_one_letter_code
_entity_poly.pdbx_strand_id
1 'polypeptide(L)'
;MWTLIPGVQSYEWGVPGGAPNSLVADFAESTPELHFQREANKPYAELWMGTHPNVPSRVVQPDGSQVSLNDILRNDHSLLGSNIVKRFGADNSCGALPFLFKVLSINKALSIQAHPDKALAEQLHQQKPTMYKDDNHKPEMAIAIQAFEGFCGFRPVKEVRDFVTRVPELRTVLGADGVMDKRLQEAVDAQSRGDEKACVRDTIKLVFGALMRADPQVYEPAVSSLAERYERETDEVSEEVRALIVRLNQQYPKDVGVLCTFFLNVVHLERGQAMFLGADEPHAYLSGHILECMAASDNVVRAGLTPKARDVEVLVNMLTYESKDAAAPVSYT
;
A
#
# COMPACT_ATOMS: atom_id res chain seq x y z
N MET A 1 -11.42 25.91 18.04
CA MET A 1 -11.22 24.46 17.81
C MET A 1 -12.58 23.88 17.47
N TRP A 2 -12.69 23.08 16.42
CA TRP A 2 -13.94 22.46 16.00
C TRP A 2 -13.96 20.98 16.36
N THR A 3 -15.14 20.45 16.66
CA THR A 3 -15.35 19.01 16.71
C THR A 3 -15.59 18.52 15.28
N LEU A 4 -14.71 17.64 14.81
CA LEU A 4 -14.79 17.02 13.49
C LEU A 4 -15.50 15.68 13.59
N ILE A 5 -16.49 15.46 12.74
CA ILE A 5 -17.17 14.19 12.60
C ILE A 5 -16.57 13.45 11.42
N PRO A 6 -15.86 12.34 11.65
CA PRO A 6 -15.22 11.56 10.59
C PRO A 6 -16.22 10.72 9.80
N GLY A 7 -15.79 10.18 8.66
CA GLY A 7 -16.55 9.19 7.91
C GLY A 7 -16.03 7.78 8.15
N VAL A 8 -16.91 6.82 8.40
CA VAL A 8 -16.56 5.41 8.57
C VAL A 8 -16.68 4.67 7.24
N GLN A 9 -15.64 3.92 6.89
CA GLN A 9 -15.63 3.04 5.72
C GLN A 9 -15.57 1.57 6.13
N SER A 10 -16.40 0.77 5.46
CA SER A 10 -16.49 -0.67 5.66
C SER A 10 -16.02 -1.36 4.38
N TYR A 11 -14.87 -2.03 4.48
CA TYR A 11 -14.31 -2.86 3.42
C TYR A 11 -14.03 -4.26 3.97
N GLU A 12 -14.05 -5.27 3.10
CA GLU A 12 -13.88 -6.69 3.45
C GLU A 12 -12.59 -6.98 4.24
N TRP A 13 -11.57 -6.17 4.03
CA TRP A 13 -10.27 -6.31 4.70
C TRP A 13 -10.22 -5.68 6.11
N GLY A 14 -11.28 -4.97 6.52
CA GLY A 14 -11.36 -4.33 7.83
C GLY A 14 -11.50 -5.33 8.98
N VAL A 15 -11.29 -4.85 10.19
CA VAL A 15 -11.45 -5.64 11.41
C VAL A 15 -12.94 -5.74 11.75
N PRO A 16 -13.50 -6.95 11.97
CA PRO A 16 -14.90 -7.11 12.37
C PRO A 16 -15.23 -6.35 13.66
N GLY A 17 -16.42 -5.75 13.72
CA GLY A 17 -16.84 -4.96 14.87
C GLY A 17 -16.87 -5.73 16.21
N GLY A 18 -17.12 -7.05 16.18
CA GLY A 18 -17.07 -7.89 17.38
C GLY A 18 -15.66 -8.28 17.86
N ALA A 19 -14.62 -7.99 17.07
CA ALA A 19 -13.25 -8.28 17.46
C ALA A 19 -12.77 -7.32 18.57
N PRO A 20 -11.93 -7.79 19.51
CA PRO A 20 -11.49 -6.99 20.65
C PRO A 20 -10.58 -5.79 20.26
N ASN A 21 -10.06 -5.77 19.04
CA ASN A 21 -9.18 -4.75 18.51
C ASN A 21 -9.77 -4.01 17.29
N SER A 22 -11.10 -3.85 17.22
CA SER A 22 -11.74 -3.11 16.13
C SER A 22 -11.60 -1.60 16.30
N LEU A 23 -10.38 -1.10 16.15
CA LEU A 23 -9.99 0.27 16.50
C LEU A 23 -10.80 1.34 15.77
N VAL A 24 -11.12 1.14 14.48
CA VAL A 24 -12.00 2.07 13.73
C VAL A 24 -13.39 2.12 14.34
N ALA A 25 -13.95 0.98 14.74
CA ALA A 25 -15.25 0.96 15.43
C ALA A 25 -15.17 1.63 16.81
N ASP A 26 -14.08 1.40 17.56
CA ASP A 26 -13.88 2.03 18.87
C ASP A 26 -13.83 3.56 18.75
N PHE A 27 -13.12 4.10 17.78
CA PHE A 27 -13.08 5.54 17.53
C PHE A 27 -14.43 6.10 17.06
N ALA A 28 -15.14 5.35 16.21
CA ALA A 28 -16.47 5.74 15.76
C ALA A 28 -17.48 5.82 16.92
N GLU A 29 -17.47 4.85 17.82
CA GLU A 29 -18.29 4.85 19.04
C GLU A 29 -17.92 6.00 19.99
N SER A 30 -16.64 6.36 20.04
CA SER A 30 -16.14 7.46 20.85
C SER A 30 -16.46 8.85 20.28
N THR A 31 -17.17 8.92 19.14
CA THR A 31 -17.61 10.15 18.49
C THR A 31 -19.14 10.25 18.58
N PRO A 32 -19.70 10.87 19.65
CA PRO A 32 -21.16 10.84 19.90
C PRO A 32 -21.98 11.41 18.74
N GLU A 33 -21.48 12.45 18.08
CA GLU A 33 -22.15 13.15 16.98
C GLU A 33 -22.22 12.32 15.69
N LEU A 34 -21.48 11.23 15.62
CA LEU A 34 -21.54 10.27 14.50
C LEU A 34 -22.79 9.40 14.59
N HIS A 35 -23.38 9.22 15.81
CA HIS A 35 -24.49 8.32 16.08
C HIS A 35 -24.23 6.90 15.55
N PHE A 36 -22.98 6.44 15.70
CA PHE A 36 -22.52 5.18 15.18
C PHE A 36 -23.13 4.00 15.91
N GLN A 37 -23.57 2.98 15.15
CA GLN A 37 -24.05 1.72 15.70
C GLN A 37 -23.14 0.59 15.23
N ARG A 38 -22.45 -0.04 16.17
CA ARG A 38 -21.51 -1.12 15.91
C ARG A 38 -22.25 -2.43 15.64
N GLU A 39 -21.91 -3.08 14.55
CA GLU A 39 -22.39 -4.40 14.16
C GLU A 39 -21.24 -5.42 14.30
N ALA A 40 -21.44 -6.50 15.07
CA ALA A 40 -20.36 -7.44 15.41
C ALA A 40 -19.67 -8.09 14.18
N ASN A 41 -20.44 -8.42 13.16
CA ASN A 41 -19.92 -9.12 11.97
C ASN A 41 -19.51 -8.20 10.84
N LYS A 42 -19.77 -6.89 10.95
CA LYS A 42 -19.43 -5.92 9.92
C LYS A 42 -17.97 -5.52 10.05
N PRO A 43 -17.17 -5.58 8.96
CA PRO A 43 -15.79 -5.10 8.99
C PRO A 43 -15.77 -3.57 9.02
N TYR A 44 -14.92 -3.00 9.86
CA TYR A 44 -14.64 -1.57 9.93
C TYR A 44 -13.18 -1.36 9.57
N ALA A 45 -12.98 -0.72 8.43
CA ALA A 45 -11.68 -0.67 7.77
C ALA A 45 -10.98 0.66 7.96
N GLU A 46 -11.69 1.77 7.70
CA GLU A 46 -11.10 3.11 7.70
C GLU A 46 -12.02 4.14 8.38
N LEU A 47 -11.39 5.11 9.03
CA LEU A 47 -12.03 6.31 9.55
C LEU A 47 -11.41 7.52 8.84
N TRP A 48 -12.20 8.24 8.05
CA TRP A 48 -11.71 9.32 7.20
C TRP A 48 -11.94 10.69 7.83
N MET A 49 -10.88 11.50 7.82
CA MET A 49 -10.89 12.90 8.26
C MET A 49 -10.38 13.78 7.13
N GLY A 50 -11.26 14.48 6.46
CA GLY A 50 -10.91 15.29 5.31
C GLY A 50 -12.12 15.72 4.47
N THR A 51 -11.84 16.15 3.25
CA THR A 51 -12.82 16.71 2.32
C THR A 51 -13.07 15.83 1.10
N HIS A 52 -12.69 14.54 1.17
CA HIS A 52 -12.87 13.63 0.05
C HIS A 52 -14.35 13.52 -0.34
N PRO A 53 -14.71 13.62 -1.65
CA PRO A 53 -16.11 13.73 -2.11
C PRO A 53 -16.97 12.53 -1.72
N ASN A 54 -16.39 11.33 -1.62
CA ASN A 54 -17.16 10.13 -1.26
C ASN A 54 -17.68 10.20 0.18
N VAL A 55 -16.88 10.70 1.13
CA VAL A 55 -17.25 10.79 2.53
C VAL A 55 -16.57 12.02 3.16
N PRO A 56 -17.10 13.23 2.92
CA PRO A 56 -16.55 14.44 3.52
C PRO A 56 -16.87 14.48 5.01
N SER A 57 -15.91 14.93 5.82
CA SER A 57 -16.10 15.18 7.23
C SER A 57 -17.09 16.33 7.46
N ARG A 58 -17.75 16.31 8.61
CA ARG A 58 -18.66 17.38 9.07
C ARG A 58 -18.08 18.04 10.30
N VAL A 59 -18.49 19.26 10.56
CA VAL A 59 -18.10 20.05 11.74
C VAL A 59 -19.33 20.36 12.55
N VAL A 60 -19.24 20.19 13.87
CA VAL A 60 -20.29 20.58 14.81
C VAL A 60 -20.21 22.09 15.05
N GLN A 61 -21.31 22.79 14.81
CA GLN A 61 -21.44 24.22 15.05
C GLN A 61 -21.83 24.49 16.52
N PRO A 62 -21.65 25.73 17.02
CA PRO A 62 -22.03 26.09 18.41
C PRO A 62 -23.49 25.84 18.75
N ASP A 63 -24.39 25.85 17.76
CA ASP A 63 -25.83 25.57 17.93
C ASP A 63 -26.17 24.07 17.88
N GLY A 64 -25.14 23.22 17.73
CA GLY A 64 -25.30 21.77 17.61
C GLY A 64 -25.60 21.29 16.19
N SER A 65 -25.77 22.18 15.20
CA SER A 65 -25.92 21.78 13.80
C SER A 65 -24.62 21.24 13.22
N GLN A 66 -24.73 20.43 12.17
CA GLN A 66 -23.58 19.82 11.49
C GLN A 66 -23.47 20.36 10.08
N VAL A 67 -22.32 20.91 9.73
CA VAL A 67 -22.02 21.48 8.42
C VAL A 67 -20.86 20.73 7.76
N SER A 68 -20.92 20.58 6.44
CA SER A 68 -19.81 19.97 5.69
C SER A 68 -18.52 20.76 5.85
N LEU A 69 -17.40 20.08 6.12
CA LEU A 69 -16.08 20.72 6.16
C LEU A 69 -15.75 21.40 4.83
N ASN A 70 -16.17 20.81 3.69
CA ASN A 70 -15.97 21.41 2.37
C ASN A 70 -16.66 22.77 2.27
N ASP A 71 -17.91 22.89 2.77
CA ASP A 71 -18.65 24.14 2.70
C ASP A 71 -18.03 25.23 3.58
N ILE A 72 -17.54 24.85 4.75
CA ILE A 72 -16.82 25.78 5.64
C ILE A 72 -15.57 26.32 4.92
N LEU A 73 -14.73 25.42 4.38
CA LEU A 73 -13.48 25.80 3.72
C LEU A 73 -13.71 26.57 2.40
N ARG A 74 -14.81 26.29 1.71
CA ARG A 74 -15.22 27.04 0.50
C ARG A 74 -15.65 28.47 0.84
N ASN A 75 -16.32 28.64 1.95
CA ASN A 75 -16.78 29.96 2.40
C ASN A 75 -15.67 30.80 3.03
N ASP A 76 -14.66 30.17 3.60
CA ASP A 76 -13.51 30.85 4.18
C ASP A 76 -12.19 30.10 3.90
N HIS A 77 -11.57 30.43 2.78
CA HIS A 77 -10.29 29.87 2.36
C HIS A 77 -9.12 30.23 3.31
N SER A 78 -9.27 31.24 4.17
CA SER A 78 -8.23 31.63 5.11
C SER A 78 -7.94 30.52 6.12
N LEU A 79 -8.89 29.63 6.37
CA LEU A 79 -8.78 28.47 7.24
C LEU A 79 -7.79 27.41 6.72
N LEU A 80 -7.54 27.37 5.41
CA LEU A 80 -6.49 26.54 4.81
C LEU A 80 -5.10 27.09 5.08
N GLY A 81 -5.00 28.38 5.38
CA GLY A 81 -3.73 29.10 5.53
C GLY A 81 -3.19 29.60 4.18
N SER A 82 -2.60 30.78 4.21
CA SER A 82 -2.15 31.49 3.01
C SER A 82 -1.13 30.70 2.15
N ASN A 83 -0.26 29.93 2.78
CA ASN A 83 0.75 29.13 2.08
C ASN A 83 0.10 27.95 1.30
N ILE A 84 -0.91 27.32 1.87
CA ILE A 84 -1.65 26.22 1.21
C ILE A 84 -2.44 26.79 0.02
N VAL A 85 -3.19 27.86 0.23
CA VAL A 85 -3.94 28.53 -0.82
C VAL A 85 -3.01 28.98 -1.95
N LYS A 86 -1.84 29.55 -1.63
CA LYS A 86 -0.85 29.98 -2.63
C LYS A 86 -0.23 28.80 -3.41
N ARG A 87 0.03 27.67 -2.73
CA ARG A 87 0.73 26.52 -3.33
C ARG A 87 -0.20 25.67 -4.19
N PHE A 88 -1.43 25.45 -3.75
CA PHE A 88 -2.39 24.56 -4.41
C PHE A 88 -3.43 25.31 -5.25
N GLY A 89 -3.33 26.65 -5.32
CA GLY A 89 -4.12 27.51 -6.17
C GLY A 89 -5.55 27.75 -5.68
N ALA A 90 -6.17 28.80 -6.24
CA ALA A 90 -7.59 29.05 -6.07
C ALA A 90 -8.47 28.01 -6.79
N ASP A 91 -7.87 27.15 -7.63
CA ASP A 91 -8.56 26.05 -8.32
C ASP A 91 -8.85 24.86 -7.39
N ASN A 92 -8.23 24.79 -6.21
CA ASN A 92 -8.82 24.15 -5.05
C ASN A 92 -10.07 24.93 -4.57
N SER A 93 -10.69 25.67 -5.46
CA SER A 93 -11.92 26.44 -5.33
C SER A 93 -13.11 25.65 -4.77
N CYS A 94 -12.94 24.34 -4.61
CA CYS A 94 -13.93 23.46 -3.98
C CYS A 94 -13.82 23.39 -2.45
N GLY A 95 -12.90 24.14 -1.79
CA GLY A 95 -12.67 24.00 -0.34
C GLY A 95 -12.04 22.66 0.03
N ALA A 96 -11.36 22.00 -0.93
CA ALA A 96 -10.74 20.71 -0.69
C ALA A 96 -9.39 20.84 0.04
N LEU A 97 -9.17 19.98 1.03
CA LEU A 97 -7.87 19.78 1.61
C LEU A 97 -6.97 19.04 0.59
N PRO A 98 -5.67 19.40 0.49
CA PRO A 98 -4.75 18.70 -0.41
C PRO A 98 -4.32 17.33 0.12
N PHE A 99 -4.89 16.87 1.21
CA PHE A 99 -4.60 15.60 1.85
C PHE A 99 -5.86 14.93 2.41
N LEU A 100 -5.75 13.63 2.63
CA LEU A 100 -6.72 12.86 3.40
C LEU A 100 -5.98 12.21 4.59
N PHE A 101 -6.56 12.36 5.77
CA PHE A 101 -6.07 11.73 6.99
C PHE A 101 -7.02 10.62 7.42
N LYS A 102 -6.47 9.46 7.79
CA LYS A 102 -7.26 8.28 8.09
C LYS A 102 -6.73 7.51 9.28
N VAL A 103 -7.61 6.75 9.92
CA VAL A 103 -7.24 5.59 10.74
C VAL A 103 -7.59 4.33 9.96
N LEU A 104 -6.69 3.38 9.88
CA LEU A 104 -6.91 2.08 9.25
C LEU A 104 -6.82 0.96 10.28
N SER A 105 -7.76 0.00 10.19
CA SER A 105 -7.75 -1.27 10.92
C SER A 105 -7.73 -2.43 9.93
N ILE A 106 -6.59 -3.11 9.84
CA ILE A 106 -6.27 -4.06 8.78
C ILE A 106 -6.28 -5.48 9.33
N ASN A 107 -7.27 -6.28 8.90
CA ASN A 107 -7.39 -7.69 9.24
C ASN A 107 -6.98 -8.63 8.10
N LYS A 108 -7.12 -8.18 6.86
CA LYS A 108 -6.69 -8.88 5.64
C LYS A 108 -5.79 -7.95 4.83
N ALA A 109 -4.74 -8.49 4.24
CA ALA A 109 -3.80 -7.69 3.45
C ALA A 109 -4.50 -6.86 2.37
N LEU A 110 -4.08 -5.60 2.21
CA LEU A 110 -4.46 -4.76 1.08
C LEU A 110 -3.67 -5.18 -0.17
N SER A 111 -4.13 -4.75 -1.34
CA SER A 111 -3.41 -5.01 -2.59
C SER A 111 -1.99 -4.45 -2.55
N ILE A 112 -1.05 -5.19 -3.15
CA ILE A 112 0.27 -4.63 -3.47
C ILE A 112 0.06 -3.59 -4.58
N GLN A 113 0.54 -2.38 -4.35
CA GLN A 113 0.31 -1.22 -5.19
C GLN A 113 1.50 -0.28 -5.24
N ALA A 114 1.50 0.58 -6.24
CA ALA A 114 2.35 1.76 -6.31
C ALA A 114 1.53 2.95 -6.84
N HIS A 115 1.99 4.15 -6.55
CA HIS A 115 1.34 5.38 -7.00
C HIS A 115 2.26 6.12 -7.97
N PRO A 116 1.75 6.57 -9.13
CA PRO A 116 2.57 7.28 -10.09
C PRO A 116 3.08 8.63 -9.53
N ASP A 117 4.20 9.10 -10.03
CA ASP A 117 4.62 10.48 -9.82
C ASP A 117 3.62 11.46 -10.49
N LYS A 118 3.76 12.77 -10.23
CA LYS A 118 2.81 13.77 -10.74
C LYS A 118 2.75 13.79 -12.29
N ALA A 119 3.90 13.71 -12.95
CA ALA A 119 3.96 13.77 -14.42
C ALA A 119 3.30 12.54 -15.06
N LEU A 120 3.56 11.36 -14.52
CA LEU A 120 2.92 10.12 -14.98
C LEU A 120 1.42 10.11 -14.65
N ALA A 121 1.02 10.60 -13.47
CA ALA A 121 -0.40 10.68 -13.09
C ALA A 121 -1.20 11.53 -14.08
N GLU A 122 -0.67 12.69 -14.48
CA GLU A 122 -1.26 13.56 -15.50
C GLU A 122 -1.42 12.84 -16.86
N GLN A 123 -0.39 12.13 -17.31
CA GLN A 123 -0.43 11.36 -18.55
C GLN A 123 -1.45 10.22 -18.50
N LEU A 124 -1.47 9.46 -17.42
CA LEU A 124 -2.38 8.32 -17.23
C LEU A 124 -3.84 8.80 -17.17
N HIS A 125 -4.11 9.90 -16.46
CA HIS A 125 -5.43 10.48 -16.39
C HIS A 125 -5.93 10.94 -17.78
N GLN A 126 -5.08 11.59 -18.57
CA GLN A 126 -5.41 11.99 -19.94
C GLN A 126 -5.69 10.79 -20.85
N GLN A 127 -4.90 9.71 -20.73
CA GLN A 127 -5.01 8.52 -21.61
C GLN A 127 -6.13 7.57 -21.20
N LYS A 128 -6.35 7.39 -19.88
CA LYS A 128 -7.26 6.39 -19.32
C LYS A 128 -8.06 6.96 -18.12
N PRO A 129 -8.89 8.02 -18.30
CA PRO A 129 -9.54 8.73 -17.18
C PRO A 129 -10.52 7.88 -16.39
N THR A 130 -11.04 6.78 -16.96
CA THR A 130 -11.90 5.83 -16.24
C THR A 130 -11.13 4.95 -15.25
N MET A 131 -9.85 4.70 -15.50
CA MET A 131 -8.98 3.89 -14.66
C MET A 131 -8.21 4.76 -13.67
N TYR A 132 -7.67 5.89 -14.12
CA TYR A 132 -6.91 6.87 -13.34
C TYR A 132 -7.78 8.14 -13.21
N LYS A 133 -8.47 8.26 -12.08
CA LYS A 133 -9.59 9.19 -11.91
C LYS A 133 -9.19 10.65 -11.73
N ASP A 134 -7.96 10.88 -11.31
CA ASP A 134 -7.40 12.22 -11.12
C ASP A 134 -5.95 12.28 -11.66
N ASP A 135 -5.44 13.49 -11.79
CA ASP A 135 -4.12 13.78 -12.34
C ASP A 135 -3.05 13.93 -11.24
N ASN A 136 -3.37 13.52 -10.00
CA ASN A 136 -2.51 13.80 -8.88
C ASN A 136 -1.64 12.61 -8.47
N HIS A 137 -0.47 12.89 -7.92
CA HIS A 137 0.37 11.92 -7.25
C HIS A 137 -0.19 11.58 -5.86
N LYS A 138 0.26 10.46 -5.30
CA LYS A 138 -0.26 9.98 -4.01
C LYS A 138 0.86 9.53 -3.08
N PRO A 139 1.77 10.41 -2.64
CA PRO A 139 2.66 10.05 -1.54
C PRO A 139 1.85 9.81 -0.28
N GLU A 140 2.29 8.82 0.52
CA GLU A 140 1.62 8.38 1.73
C GLU A 140 2.62 8.31 2.89
N MET A 141 2.10 8.50 4.10
CA MET A 141 2.82 8.24 5.35
C MET A 141 1.94 7.37 6.22
N ALA A 142 2.47 6.25 6.67
CA ALA A 142 1.83 5.36 7.63
C ALA A 142 2.54 5.42 8.97
N ILE A 143 1.79 5.65 10.05
CA ILE A 143 2.29 5.70 11.43
C ILE A 143 1.57 4.63 12.23
N ALA A 144 2.30 3.70 12.82
CA ALA A 144 1.72 2.60 13.58
C ALA A 144 1.08 3.09 14.89
N ILE A 145 -0.20 2.79 15.11
CA ILE A 145 -0.91 2.98 16.38
C ILE A 145 -0.67 1.79 17.30
N GLN A 146 -0.60 0.62 16.70
CA GLN A 146 -0.26 -0.66 17.31
C GLN A 146 0.69 -1.40 16.37
N ALA A 147 1.11 -2.63 16.71
CA ALA A 147 1.95 -3.43 15.84
C ALA A 147 1.37 -3.49 14.42
N PHE A 148 2.21 -3.24 13.44
CA PHE A 148 1.85 -3.18 12.03
C PHE A 148 2.87 -3.93 11.19
N GLU A 149 2.40 -4.57 10.15
CA GLU A 149 3.19 -5.28 9.15
C GLU A 149 2.82 -4.81 7.75
N GLY A 150 3.82 -4.58 6.90
CA GLY A 150 3.62 -4.15 5.52
C GLY A 150 4.74 -4.55 4.58
N PHE A 151 4.50 -4.42 3.28
CA PHE A 151 5.55 -4.41 2.27
C PHE A 151 5.98 -2.97 1.97
N CYS A 152 7.31 -2.74 1.81
CA CYS A 152 7.84 -1.43 1.43
C CYS A 152 9.13 -1.55 0.62
N GLY A 153 9.04 -1.26 -0.69
CA GLY A 153 10.18 -1.28 -1.62
C GLY A 153 10.78 -2.66 -1.87
N PHE A 154 11.76 -2.70 -2.79
CA PHE A 154 12.39 -3.95 -3.18
C PHE A 154 13.48 -4.38 -2.20
N ARG A 155 13.52 -5.69 -1.91
CA ARG A 155 14.60 -6.35 -1.15
C ARG A 155 15.96 -6.15 -1.82
N PRO A 156 17.06 -6.29 -1.04
CA PRO A 156 18.40 -6.43 -1.61
C PRO A 156 18.43 -7.50 -2.71
N VAL A 157 19.08 -7.18 -3.83
CA VAL A 157 19.13 -8.12 -4.98
C VAL A 157 19.75 -9.47 -4.61
N LYS A 158 20.62 -9.49 -3.59
CA LYS A 158 21.18 -10.73 -3.04
C LYS A 158 20.08 -11.65 -2.48
N GLU A 159 19.13 -11.10 -1.72
CA GLU A 159 18.01 -11.90 -1.18
C GLU A 159 17.13 -12.43 -2.31
N VAL A 160 16.81 -11.56 -3.29
CA VAL A 160 16.02 -11.97 -4.47
C VAL A 160 16.72 -13.11 -5.22
N ARG A 161 18.05 -13.01 -5.47
CA ARG A 161 18.85 -14.07 -6.08
C ARG A 161 18.77 -15.37 -5.28
N ASP A 162 18.92 -15.28 -3.95
CA ASP A 162 18.91 -16.45 -3.07
C ASP A 162 17.54 -17.15 -3.13
N PHE A 163 16.43 -16.43 -3.15
CA PHE A 163 15.10 -16.99 -3.33
C PHE A 163 14.90 -17.60 -4.71
N VAL A 164 15.29 -16.92 -5.78
CA VAL A 164 15.23 -17.47 -7.14
C VAL A 164 16.04 -18.77 -7.25
N THR A 165 17.14 -18.88 -6.53
CA THR A 165 17.98 -20.08 -6.54
C THR A 165 17.36 -21.24 -5.76
N ARG A 166 16.71 -20.96 -4.62
CA ARG A 166 16.27 -21.99 -3.66
C ARG A 166 14.82 -22.44 -3.85
N VAL A 167 13.95 -21.58 -4.40
CA VAL A 167 12.50 -21.84 -4.50
C VAL A 167 12.13 -22.32 -5.91
N PRO A 168 11.86 -23.63 -6.10
CA PRO A 168 11.61 -24.20 -7.44
C PRO A 168 10.38 -23.60 -8.13
N GLU A 169 9.31 -23.32 -7.36
CA GLU A 169 8.08 -22.74 -7.90
C GLU A 169 8.32 -21.34 -8.43
N LEU A 170 9.12 -20.53 -7.72
CA LEU A 170 9.50 -19.19 -8.18
C LEU A 170 10.32 -19.27 -9.47
N ARG A 171 11.29 -20.17 -9.54
CA ARG A 171 12.07 -20.39 -10.77
C ARG A 171 11.19 -20.75 -11.95
N THR A 172 10.22 -21.64 -11.74
CA THR A 172 9.28 -22.06 -12.79
C THR A 172 8.47 -20.88 -13.31
N VAL A 173 7.91 -20.06 -12.41
CA VAL A 173 7.09 -18.89 -12.77
C VAL A 173 7.91 -17.84 -13.52
N LEU A 174 9.16 -17.62 -13.11
CA LEU A 174 10.07 -16.67 -13.76
C LEU A 174 10.62 -17.19 -15.10
N GLY A 175 10.49 -18.47 -15.42
CA GLY A 175 11.22 -19.09 -16.52
C GLY A 175 12.74 -18.96 -16.32
N ALA A 176 13.21 -19.04 -15.06
CA ALA A 176 14.59 -18.76 -14.72
C ALA A 176 15.55 -19.79 -15.32
N ASP A 177 16.52 -19.30 -16.04
CA ASP A 177 17.57 -20.05 -16.71
C ASP A 177 18.97 -19.57 -16.30
N GLY A 178 20.00 -20.16 -16.88
CA GLY A 178 21.38 -19.79 -16.60
C GLY A 178 21.73 -18.33 -16.98
N VAL A 179 20.98 -17.70 -17.89
CA VAL A 179 21.18 -16.29 -18.25
C VAL A 179 20.65 -15.40 -17.13
N MET A 180 19.46 -15.70 -16.58
CA MET A 180 18.89 -15.00 -15.45
C MET A 180 19.76 -15.16 -14.20
N ASP A 181 20.23 -16.39 -13.91
CA ASP A 181 21.12 -16.68 -12.79
C ASP A 181 22.42 -15.85 -12.87
N LYS A 182 23.03 -15.78 -14.07
CA LYS A 182 24.22 -14.96 -14.30
C LYS A 182 23.96 -13.48 -14.07
N ARG A 183 22.84 -12.94 -14.59
CA ARG A 183 22.46 -11.53 -14.39
C ARG A 183 22.24 -11.18 -12.92
N LEU A 184 21.54 -12.05 -12.20
CA LEU A 184 21.34 -11.88 -10.76
C LEU A 184 22.67 -11.87 -10.00
N GLN A 185 23.61 -12.76 -10.36
CA GLN A 185 24.92 -12.78 -9.73
C GLN A 185 25.74 -11.52 -10.05
N GLU A 186 25.76 -11.07 -11.31
CA GLU A 186 26.42 -9.82 -11.71
C GLU A 186 25.86 -8.60 -10.95
N ALA A 187 24.53 -8.54 -10.76
CA ALA A 187 23.89 -7.48 -9.98
C ALA A 187 24.26 -7.52 -8.49
N VAL A 188 24.36 -8.71 -7.89
CA VAL A 188 24.84 -8.90 -6.51
C VAL A 188 26.27 -8.41 -6.36
N ASP A 189 27.14 -8.78 -7.31
CA ASP A 189 28.55 -8.36 -7.30
C ASP A 189 28.69 -6.84 -7.47
N ALA A 190 27.89 -6.24 -8.35
CA ALA A 190 27.84 -4.79 -8.55
C ALA A 190 27.37 -4.06 -7.29
N GLN A 191 26.29 -4.52 -6.66
CA GLN A 191 25.77 -3.94 -5.42
C GLN A 191 26.81 -4.03 -4.29
N SER A 192 27.52 -5.16 -4.17
CA SER A 192 28.56 -5.37 -3.14
C SER A 192 29.77 -4.45 -3.31
N ARG A 193 30.09 -4.04 -4.53
CA ARG A 193 31.17 -3.08 -4.82
C ARG A 193 30.75 -1.62 -4.67
N GLY A 194 29.43 -1.35 -4.50
CA GLY A 194 28.89 0.00 -4.55
C GLY A 194 28.85 0.60 -5.97
N ASP A 195 29.06 -0.25 -6.99
CA ASP A 195 29.05 0.12 -8.38
C ASP A 195 27.64 -0.02 -9.00
N GLU A 196 27.42 0.76 -10.04
CA GLU A 196 26.30 0.65 -10.99
C GLU A 196 24.90 0.31 -10.42
N LYS A 197 24.29 1.28 -9.74
CA LYS A 197 22.85 1.20 -9.39
C LYS A 197 21.98 0.82 -10.60
N ALA A 198 22.38 1.18 -11.81
CA ALA A 198 21.68 0.84 -13.04
C ALA A 198 21.61 -0.68 -13.29
N CYS A 199 22.72 -1.40 -13.14
CA CYS A 199 22.76 -2.86 -13.34
C CYS A 199 21.79 -3.59 -12.36
N VAL A 200 21.77 -3.17 -11.09
CA VAL A 200 20.86 -3.74 -10.08
C VAL A 200 19.41 -3.43 -10.43
N ARG A 201 19.08 -2.18 -10.77
CA ARG A 201 17.72 -1.75 -11.14
C ARG A 201 17.21 -2.50 -12.37
N ASP A 202 18.01 -2.59 -13.42
CA ASP A 202 17.65 -3.28 -14.66
C ASP A 202 17.43 -4.78 -14.44
N THR A 203 18.21 -5.38 -13.54
CA THR A 203 18.07 -6.81 -13.18
C THR A 203 16.79 -7.04 -12.38
N ILE A 204 16.51 -6.24 -11.34
CA ILE A 204 15.25 -6.36 -10.57
C ILE A 204 14.05 -6.07 -11.48
N LYS A 205 14.12 -5.07 -12.36
CA LYS A 205 13.07 -4.79 -13.36
C LYS A 205 12.81 -5.98 -14.28
N LEU A 206 13.86 -6.62 -14.75
CA LEU A 206 13.75 -7.81 -15.60
C LEU A 206 13.03 -8.95 -14.86
N VAL A 207 13.51 -9.29 -13.67
CA VAL A 207 13.02 -10.47 -12.92
C VAL A 207 11.62 -10.21 -12.36
N PHE A 208 11.36 -9.04 -11.78
CA PHE A 208 10.02 -8.67 -11.32
C PHE A 208 9.04 -8.50 -12.48
N GLY A 209 9.50 -7.97 -13.61
CA GLY A 209 8.71 -7.87 -14.83
C GLY A 209 8.32 -9.25 -15.39
N ALA A 210 9.21 -10.24 -15.29
CA ALA A 210 8.90 -11.62 -15.65
C ALA A 210 7.79 -12.19 -14.73
N LEU A 211 7.87 -11.95 -13.42
CA LEU A 211 6.82 -12.33 -12.48
C LEU A 211 5.48 -11.69 -12.83
N MET A 212 5.46 -10.38 -13.05
CA MET A 212 4.21 -9.64 -13.29
C MET A 212 3.52 -10.03 -14.61
N ARG A 213 4.30 -10.46 -15.61
CA ARG A 213 3.82 -10.93 -16.94
C ARG A 213 3.61 -12.43 -17.02
N ALA A 214 3.88 -13.17 -15.93
CA ALA A 214 3.71 -14.62 -15.93
C ALA A 214 2.26 -15.01 -16.24
N ASP A 215 2.10 -16.11 -17.00
CA ASP A 215 0.79 -16.66 -17.34
C ASP A 215 0.11 -17.19 -16.07
N PRO A 216 -1.16 -16.87 -15.82
CA PRO A 216 -1.95 -17.47 -14.74
C PRO A 216 -1.90 -19.02 -14.75
N GLN A 217 -1.89 -19.63 -15.90
CA GLN A 217 -1.76 -21.11 -16.03
C GLN A 217 -0.43 -21.65 -15.46
N VAL A 218 0.59 -20.80 -15.32
CA VAL A 218 1.90 -21.16 -14.77
C VAL A 218 1.98 -20.76 -13.29
N TYR A 219 1.62 -19.52 -12.94
CA TYR A 219 1.81 -19.08 -11.55
C TYR A 219 0.74 -19.61 -10.57
N GLU A 220 -0.51 -19.82 -10.99
CA GLU A 220 -1.56 -20.29 -10.06
C GLU A 220 -1.26 -21.66 -9.44
N PRO A 221 -0.89 -22.70 -10.23
CA PRO A 221 -0.50 -23.98 -9.66
C PRO A 221 0.81 -23.88 -8.85
N ALA A 222 1.76 -23.05 -9.28
CA ALA A 222 3.00 -22.84 -8.56
C ALA A 222 2.77 -22.20 -7.18
N VAL A 223 1.90 -21.18 -7.08
CA VAL A 223 1.52 -20.57 -5.79
C VAL A 223 0.84 -21.60 -4.86
N SER A 224 -0.06 -22.44 -5.41
CA SER A 224 -0.72 -23.48 -4.62
C SER A 224 0.27 -24.50 -4.08
N SER A 225 1.15 -25.02 -4.96
CA SER A 225 2.21 -25.98 -4.60
C SER A 225 3.16 -25.42 -3.54
N LEU A 226 3.58 -24.15 -3.72
CA LEU A 226 4.44 -23.46 -2.78
C LEU A 226 3.78 -23.34 -1.39
N ALA A 227 2.52 -22.88 -1.34
CA ALA A 227 1.80 -22.71 -0.08
C ALA A 227 1.61 -24.04 0.65
N GLU A 228 1.19 -25.12 -0.06
CA GLU A 228 1.06 -26.46 0.50
C GLU A 228 2.40 -27.00 1.04
N ARG A 229 3.49 -26.75 0.33
CA ARG A 229 4.83 -27.14 0.76
C ARG A 229 5.28 -26.35 2.00
N TYR A 230 4.93 -25.07 2.07
CA TYR A 230 5.28 -24.17 3.18
C TYR A 230 4.35 -24.31 4.41
N GLU A 231 3.25 -25.06 4.32
CA GLU A 231 2.55 -25.53 5.53
C GLU A 231 3.40 -26.47 6.39
N ARG A 232 4.46 -27.06 5.82
CA ARG A 232 5.45 -27.88 6.50
C ARG A 232 6.71 -27.05 6.76
N GLU A 233 7.52 -27.48 7.71
CA GLU A 233 8.82 -26.87 7.94
C GLU A 233 9.76 -27.04 6.74
N THR A 234 10.56 -26.00 6.47
CA THR A 234 11.56 -25.96 5.39
C THR A 234 12.71 -25.02 5.78
N ASP A 235 13.93 -25.38 5.34
CA ASP A 235 15.13 -24.56 5.54
C ASP A 235 15.41 -23.60 4.35
N GLU A 236 14.51 -23.57 3.36
CA GLU A 236 14.70 -22.75 2.16
C GLU A 236 14.57 -21.25 2.45
N VAL A 237 13.68 -20.89 3.38
CA VAL A 237 13.35 -19.51 3.76
C VAL A 237 13.21 -19.39 5.26
N SER A 238 13.22 -18.17 5.77
CA SER A 238 12.92 -17.91 7.18
C SER A 238 11.48 -18.30 7.53
N GLU A 239 11.23 -18.59 8.80
CA GLU A 239 9.88 -18.85 9.33
C GLU A 239 8.91 -17.71 9.00
N GLU A 240 9.37 -16.48 9.10
CA GLU A 240 8.59 -15.30 8.78
C GLU A 240 8.09 -15.30 7.32
N VAL A 241 8.99 -15.52 6.35
CA VAL A 241 8.65 -15.58 4.93
C VAL A 241 7.71 -16.75 4.65
N ARG A 242 7.96 -17.90 5.26
CA ARG A 242 7.13 -19.10 5.16
C ARG A 242 5.70 -18.84 5.64
N ALA A 243 5.57 -18.36 6.86
CA ALA A 243 4.27 -18.07 7.48
C ALA A 243 3.49 -17.00 6.69
N LEU A 244 4.19 -15.98 6.19
CA LEU A 244 3.60 -14.93 5.40
C LEU A 244 3.03 -15.46 4.07
N ILE A 245 3.76 -16.30 3.35
CA ILE A 245 3.29 -16.92 2.09
C ILE A 245 2.03 -17.76 2.31
N VAL A 246 2.02 -18.60 3.36
CA VAL A 246 0.84 -19.42 3.70
C VAL A 246 -0.35 -18.52 4.01
N ARG A 247 -0.18 -17.50 4.85
CA ARG A 247 -1.24 -16.54 5.20
C ARG A 247 -1.76 -15.77 4.00
N LEU A 248 -0.88 -15.26 3.14
CA LEU A 248 -1.28 -14.49 1.96
C LEU A 248 -2.02 -15.38 0.96
N ASN A 249 -1.60 -16.65 0.77
CA ASN A 249 -2.34 -17.58 -0.09
C ASN A 249 -3.72 -17.93 0.50
N GLN A 250 -3.87 -18.01 1.83
CA GLN A 250 -5.20 -18.19 2.45
C GLN A 250 -6.11 -16.99 2.20
N GLN A 251 -5.58 -15.77 2.20
CA GLN A 251 -6.34 -14.54 1.97
C GLN A 251 -6.62 -14.28 0.49
N TYR A 252 -5.70 -14.65 -0.39
CA TYR A 252 -5.73 -14.45 -1.84
C TYR A 252 -5.23 -15.72 -2.54
N PRO A 253 -6.07 -16.78 -2.61
CA PRO A 253 -5.66 -18.04 -3.18
C PRO A 253 -5.18 -17.89 -4.62
N LYS A 254 -3.99 -18.44 -4.91
CA LYS A 254 -3.40 -18.47 -6.25
C LYS A 254 -3.02 -17.09 -6.84
N ASP A 255 -3.02 -16.03 -6.05
CA ASP A 255 -2.66 -14.69 -6.52
C ASP A 255 -1.14 -14.57 -6.68
N VAL A 256 -0.71 -13.95 -7.79
CA VAL A 256 0.73 -13.72 -8.08
C VAL A 256 1.39 -12.84 -7.00
N GLY A 257 0.62 -12.02 -6.30
CA GLY A 257 1.08 -11.19 -5.19
C GLY A 257 1.68 -11.98 -4.03
N VAL A 258 1.30 -13.26 -3.87
CA VAL A 258 1.94 -14.17 -2.89
C VAL A 258 3.42 -14.31 -3.18
N LEU A 259 3.82 -14.40 -4.46
CA LEU A 259 5.22 -14.50 -4.88
C LEU A 259 5.97 -13.17 -4.76
N CYS A 260 5.27 -12.04 -4.65
CA CYS A 260 5.92 -10.74 -4.40
C CYS A 260 6.63 -10.70 -3.02
N THR A 261 6.30 -11.59 -2.09
CA THR A 261 7.00 -11.77 -0.81
C THR A 261 8.51 -12.02 -1.00
N PHE A 262 8.91 -12.60 -2.12
CA PHE A 262 10.33 -12.82 -2.44
C PHE A 262 11.04 -11.59 -3.00
N PHE A 263 10.29 -10.55 -3.34
CA PHE A 263 10.81 -9.32 -3.97
C PHE A 263 10.72 -8.09 -3.09
N LEU A 264 9.75 -8.05 -2.18
CA LEU A 264 9.47 -6.86 -1.37
C LEU A 264 9.95 -7.03 0.06
N ASN A 265 10.48 -5.95 0.63
CA ASN A 265 10.83 -5.92 2.04
C ASN A 265 9.59 -6.09 2.91
N VAL A 266 9.66 -6.96 3.90
CA VAL A 266 8.69 -7.01 5.00
C VAL A 266 9.14 -6.03 6.07
N VAL A 267 8.26 -5.13 6.45
CA VAL A 267 8.51 -4.08 7.44
C VAL A 267 7.57 -4.28 8.62
N HIS A 268 8.13 -4.27 9.82
CA HIS A 268 7.39 -4.27 11.07
C HIS A 268 7.53 -2.92 11.75
N LEU A 269 6.41 -2.30 12.09
CA LEU A 269 6.40 -1.05 12.82
C LEU A 269 5.79 -1.27 14.21
N GLU A 270 6.47 -0.78 15.22
CA GLU A 270 5.95 -0.65 16.56
C GLU A 270 5.18 0.68 16.72
N ARG A 271 4.38 0.78 17.77
CA ARG A 271 3.64 2.01 18.08
C ARG A 271 4.54 3.25 18.01
N GLY A 272 4.11 4.25 17.25
CA GLY A 272 4.80 5.52 17.05
C GLY A 272 5.89 5.49 15.97
N GLN A 273 6.23 4.32 15.42
CA GLN A 273 7.09 4.23 14.25
C GLN A 273 6.31 4.50 12.98
N ALA A 274 6.98 5.03 11.96
CA ALA A 274 6.37 5.38 10.70
C ALA A 274 7.23 4.97 9.50
N MET A 275 6.57 4.80 8.35
CA MET A 275 7.20 4.68 7.05
C MET A 275 6.61 5.70 6.07
N PHE A 276 7.44 6.20 5.17
CA PHE A 276 7.04 7.06 4.08
C PHE A 276 7.05 6.26 2.77
N LEU A 277 5.97 6.41 2.00
CA LEU A 277 5.76 5.74 0.73
C LEU A 277 5.78 6.80 -0.37
N GLY A 278 6.89 6.84 -1.09
CA GLY A 278 7.11 7.76 -2.21
C GLY A 278 6.39 7.33 -3.48
N ALA A 279 6.45 8.19 -4.49
CA ALA A 279 6.00 7.81 -5.82
C ALA A 279 6.81 6.62 -6.36
N ASP A 280 6.14 5.77 -7.15
CA ASP A 280 6.74 4.64 -7.86
C ASP A 280 7.37 3.56 -6.97
N GLU A 281 7.12 3.59 -5.65
CA GLU A 281 7.56 2.55 -4.70
C GLU A 281 6.46 1.51 -4.47
N PRO A 282 6.75 0.21 -4.69
CA PRO A 282 5.77 -0.85 -4.43
C PRO A 282 5.61 -1.07 -2.94
N HIS A 283 4.36 -1.13 -2.47
CA HIS A 283 4.03 -1.31 -1.07
C HIS A 283 2.69 -2.03 -0.86
N ALA A 284 2.48 -2.52 0.35
CA ALA A 284 1.18 -3.03 0.79
C ALA A 284 1.06 -2.98 2.32
N TYR A 285 -0.14 -2.77 2.84
CA TYR A 285 -0.45 -2.92 4.26
C TYR A 285 -0.99 -4.34 4.48
N LEU A 286 -0.30 -5.12 5.30
CA LEU A 286 -0.59 -6.56 5.47
C LEU A 286 -1.45 -6.83 6.71
N SER A 287 -1.17 -6.16 7.83
CA SER A 287 -1.93 -6.28 9.07
C SER A 287 -1.61 -5.15 10.05
N GLY A 288 -2.53 -4.88 10.98
CA GLY A 288 -2.30 -3.94 12.07
C GLY A 288 -3.15 -2.67 12.00
N HIS A 289 -2.74 -1.65 12.77
CA HIS A 289 -3.49 -0.40 12.91
C HIS A 289 -2.58 0.80 12.72
N ILE A 290 -2.95 1.70 11.81
CA ILE A 290 -2.14 2.86 11.45
C ILE A 290 -2.98 4.14 11.39
N LEU A 291 -2.29 5.27 11.57
CA LEU A 291 -2.68 6.54 10.98
C LEU A 291 -2.08 6.62 9.59
N GLU A 292 -2.87 7.00 8.60
CA GLU A 292 -2.40 7.28 7.25
C GLU A 292 -2.63 8.75 6.92
N CYS A 293 -1.59 9.42 6.44
CA CYS A 293 -1.70 10.74 5.83
C CYS A 293 -1.23 10.64 4.39
N MET A 294 -2.13 10.93 3.45
CA MET A 294 -1.84 10.82 2.02
C MET A 294 -2.24 12.09 1.28
N ALA A 295 -1.60 12.36 0.15
CA ALA A 295 -2.12 13.36 -0.78
C ALA A 295 -3.49 12.93 -1.31
N ALA A 296 -4.36 13.91 -1.57
CA ALA A 296 -5.69 13.64 -2.08
C ALA A 296 -5.61 13.14 -3.54
N SER A 297 -5.66 11.82 -3.72
CA SER A 297 -5.68 11.13 -5.01
C SER A 297 -6.24 9.72 -4.86
N ASP A 298 -6.94 9.23 -5.89
CA ASP A 298 -7.45 7.85 -6.00
C ASP A 298 -6.56 6.97 -6.90
N ASN A 299 -5.44 7.48 -7.42
CA ASN A 299 -4.60 6.78 -8.36
C ASN A 299 -3.87 5.59 -7.72
N VAL A 300 -4.08 4.40 -8.28
CA VAL A 300 -3.49 3.14 -7.82
C VAL A 300 -3.11 2.26 -9.00
N VAL A 301 -1.86 1.83 -9.07
CA VAL A 301 -1.37 0.81 -10.01
C VAL A 301 -1.08 -0.47 -9.22
N ARG A 302 -1.82 -1.56 -9.48
CA ARG A 302 -1.79 -2.78 -8.67
C ARG A 302 -0.85 -3.82 -9.22
N ALA A 303 -0.12 -4.50 -8.32
CA ALA A 303 0.75 -5.62 -8.64
C ALA A 303 0.12 -6.98 -8.33
N GLY A 304 -0.54 -7.14 -7.18
CA GLY A 304 -1.13 -8.41 -6.74
C GLY A 304 -1.91 -8.27 -5.43
N LEU A 305 -2.28 -9.40 -4.82
CA LEU A 305 -3.18 -9.51 -3.68
C LEU A 305 -4.50 -8.78 -3.94
N THR A 306 -5.09 -9.03 -5.12
CA THR A 306 -6.27 -8.28 -5.55
C THR A 306 -7.05 -9.00 -6.64
N PRO A 307 -8.39 -9.04 -6.57
CA PRO A 307 -9.23 -9.48 -7.68
C PRO A 307 -9.43 -8.37 -8.75
N LYS A 308 -8.94 -7.14 -8.49
CA LYS A 308 -9.10 -6.00 -9.39
C LYS A 308 -8.11 -6.05 -10.54
N ALA A 309 -8.45 -5.41 -11.65
CA ALA A 309 -7.58 -5.32 -12.82
C ALA A 309 -6.20 -4.71 -12.49
N ARG A 310 -5.17 -5.25 -13.10
CA ARG A 310 -3.79 -4.80 -13.02
C ARG A 310 -3.35 -4.18 -14.35
N ASP A 311 -2.72 -3.03 -14.33
CA ASP A 311 -2.05 -2.43 -15.50
C ASP A 311 -0.56 -2.79 -15.42
N VAL A 312 -0.23 -4.03 -15.83
CA VAL A 312 1.11 -4.60 -15.67
C VAL A 312 2.16 -3.78 -16.40
N GLU A 313 1.86 -3.26 -17.59
CA GLU A 313 2.85 -2.50 -18.35
C GLU A 313 3.13 -1.14 -17.73
N VAL A 314 2.11 -0.45 -17.23
CA VAL A 314 2.32 0.77 -16.44
C VAL A 314 3.13 0.45 -15.19
N LEU A 315 2.74 -0.57 -14.43
CA LEU A 315 3.44 -0.97 -13.20
C LEU A 315 4.93 -1.21 -13.45
N VAL A 316 5.26 -2.10 -14.40
CA VAL A 316 6.65 -2.50 -14.66
C VAL A 316 7.50 -1.34 -15.17
N ASN A 317 6.89 -0.38 -15.87
CA ASN A 317 7.64 0.75 -16.40
C ASN A 317 7.80 1.93 -15.44
N MET A 318 6.93 2.05 -14.44
CA MET A 318 6.97 3.17 -13.50
C MET A 318 7.86 2.94 -12.27
N LEU A 319 7.99 1.68 -11.80
CA LEU A 319 8.62 1.39 -10.51
C LEU A 319 10.09 1.84 -10.45
N THR A 320 10.53 2.26 -9.26
CA THR A 320 11.90 2.73 -8.99
C THR A 320 12.95 1.64 -9.13
N TYR A 321 12.59 0.40 -8.77
CA TYR A 321 13.50 -0.76 -8.68
C TYR A 321 14.73 -0.51 -7.81
N GLU A 322 14.61 0.37 -6.82
CA GLU A 322 15.66 0.56 -5.82
C GLU A 322 15.72 -0.66 -4.90
N SER A 323 16.75 -1.46 -5.09
CA SER A 323 17.04 -2.66 -4.28
C SER A 323 17.90 -2.28 -3.08
N LYS A 324 17.30 -2.31 -1.90
CA LYS A 324 17.93 -1.86 -0.65
C LYS A 324 17.31 -2.59 0.56
N ASP A 325 18.02 -2.60 1.67
CA ASP A 325 17.42 -3.00 2.94
C ASP A 325 16.19 -2.14 3.27
N ALA A 326 15.27 -2.71 4.01
CA ALA A 326 14.14 -1.95 4.52
C ALA A 326 14.67 -0.69 5.24
N ALA A 327 14.12 0.48 4.88
CA ALA A 327 14.48 1.70 5.57
C ALA A 327 14.17 1.58 7.06
N ALA A 328 15.09 2.02 7.92
CA ALA A 328 14.83 2.07 9.35
C ALA A 328 13.58 2.92 9.61
N PRO A 329 12.62 2.44 10.41
CA PRO A 329 11.42 3.20 10.74
C PRO A 329 11.79 4.53 11.42
N VAL A 330 11.09 5.60 11.06
CA VAL A 330 11.21 6.88 11.76
C VAL A 330 10.31 6.83 12.99
N SER A 331 10.85 7.12 14.18
CA SER A 331 10.05 7.21 15.40
C SER A 331 9.52 8.63 15.58
N TYR A 332 8.20 8.74 15.74
CA TYR A 332 7.52 9.94 16.18
C TYR A 332 7.08 9.71 17.62
N THR A 333 7.90 10.18 18.60
CA THR A 333 7.59 10.13 20.04
C THR A 333 7.05 11.47 20.51
#